data_4bef2ef64ea52be892683e0c5e6f02fc
#
_entry.id   4bef2ef64ea52be892683e0c5e6f02fc
#
_cell.length_a   1.000
_cell.length_b   1.000
_cell.length_c   1.000
_cell.angle_alpha   90.00
_cell.angle_beta   90.00
_cell.angle_gamma   90.00
#
_symmetry.space_group_name_H-M   'P 1'
#
loop_
_entity.id
_entity.type
_entity.pdbx_description
1 polymer ?
#
loop_
_entity_poly.entity_id
_entity_poly.type
_entity_poly.pdbx_seq_one_letter_code
_entity_poly.pdbx_strand_id
1 'polypeptide(L)'
;MLILGIESSCDETGVALYDTQRAQLLAHALHSQILMHQAYGGVVPELASRDHIRRTVPLLRKVMQESGHSLSELDAIAYTQGPGLAGALLVGASFAEGLAASLGIPVVPVHHLEGHLLSPLLSRRPPSFPFVALLVSGGHSQLMRVTGVGEYALLGETLDDAAGEAFDKTAKLLGLPYPGGAALSELAQRGRPDVMKFPRPMLHSGDFDFSFSGLKTAVLTKVREIGEPDEQQRADIARGFQDAIVEVLVKKAMRAVKESGLKQLVVAGGVGANRELRTQLDARAARAKISVYYPELEFCTDNGAMIALAGALRFQAGKSIKPAGAFAVRPRWPLAELTRAANG
;
A
#
# COMPACT_ATOMS: atom_id res chain seq x y z
N MET A 1 22.00 6.98 12.62
CA MET A 1 20.84 7.77 13.06
C MET A 1 19.64 6.85 13.16
N LEU A 2 18.89 7.00 14.25
CA LEU A 2 17.75 6.14 14.55
C LEU A 2 16.44 6.89 14.29
N ILE A 3 15.64 6.39 13.36
CA ILE A 3 14.35 6.96 12.98
C ILE A 3 13.23 6.02 13.42
N LEU A 4 12.37 6.50 14.31
CA LEU A 4 11.15 5.81 14.69
C LEU A 4 10.05 6.11 13.67
N GLY A 5 9.40 5.08 13.13
CA GLY A 5 8.26 5.21 12.21
C GLY A 5 6.95 4.79 12.86
N ILE A 6 5.89 5.59 12.66
CA ILE A 6 4.55 5.34 13.20
C ILE A 6 3.54 5.41 12.07
N GLU A 7 2.84 4.28 11.84
CA GLU A 7 1.74 4.13 10.89
C GLU A 7 0.41 3.96 11.64
N SER A 8 -0.59 4.75 11.27
CA SER A 8 -1.95 4.67 11.83
C SER A 8 -3.03 5.19 10.88
N SER A 9 -2.81 5.12 9.57
CA SER A 9 -3.71 5.80 8.62
C SER A 9 -5.08 5.14 8.43
N CYS A 10 -5.21 3.85 8.72
CA CYS A 10 -6.45 3.10 8.50
C CYS A 10 -6.76 2.14 9.67
N ASP A 11 -6.56 0.84 9.50
CA ASP A 11 -6.90 -0.21 10.45
C ASP A 11 -5.69 -1.04 10.90
N GLU A 12 -4.48 -0.64 10.52
CA GLU A 12 -3.23 -1.16 11.05
C GLU A 12 -2.51 -0.11 11.92
N THR A 13 -2.07 -0.53 13.11
CA THR A 13 -1.14 0.24 13.94
C THR A 13 0.25 -0.33 13.78
N GLY A 14 1.16 0.41 13.18
CA GLY A 14 2.53 -0.03 12.94
C GLY A 14 3.55 0.87 13.64
N VAL A 15 4.57 0.28 14.27
CA VAL A 15 5.73 0.99 14.81
C VAL A 15 6.99 0.27 14.36
N ALA A 16 8.03 1.02 13.99
CA ALA A 16 9.31 0.44 13.58
C ALA A 16 10.47 1.37 13.89
N LEU A 17 11.67 0.79 14.06
CA LEU A 17 12.91 1.51 14.25
C LEU A 17 13.88 1.20 13.10
N TYR A 18 14.35 2.24 12.42
CA TYR A 18 15.28 2.14 11.28
C TYR A 18 16.60 2.86 11.57
N ASP A 19 17.72 2.19 11.32
CA ASP A 19 19.06 2.78 11.40
C ASP A 19 19.52 3.22 10.02
N THR A 20 19.68 4.54 9.83
CA THR A 20 20.12 5.12 8.54
C THR A 20 21.59 4.86 8.24
N GLN A 21 22.44 4.67 9.25
CA GLN A 21 23.88 4.43 9.03
C GLN A 21 24.14 3.01 8.55
N ARG A 22 23.38 2.04 9.11
CA ARG A 22 23.46 0.64 8.71
C ARG A 22 22.53 0.32 7.53
N ALA A 23 21.67 1.26 7.15
CA ALA A 23 20.57 1.06 6.19
C ALA A 23 19.73 -0.19 6.55
N GLN A 24 19.36 -0.33 7.82
CA GLN A 24 18.76 -1.54 8.36
C GLN A 24 17.53 -1.25 9.22
N LEU A 25 16.48 -2.03 9.00
CA LEU A 25 15.35 -2.14 9.91
C LEU A 25 15.80 -2.93 11.16
N LEU A 26 15.77 -2.31 12.33
CA LEU A 26 16.22 -2.91 13.58
C LEU A 26 15.14 -3.73 14.27
N ALA A 27 13.92 -3.19 14.30
CA ALA A 27 12.75 -3.87 14.85
C ALA A 27 11.47 -3.26 14.25
N HIS A 28 10.42 -4.04 14.18
CA HIS A 28 9.08 -3.56 13.84
C HIS A 28 8.00 -4.37 14.56
N ALA A 29 6.87 -3.73 14.79
CA ALA A 29 5.70 -4.37 15.36
C ALA A 29 4.43 -3.83 14.70
N LEU A 30 3.48 -4.71 14.47
CA LEU A 30 2.21 -4.43 13.80
C LEU A 30 1.05 -5.01 14.62
N HIS A 31 -0.03 -4.26 14.71
CA HIS A 31 -1.33 -4.75 15.16
C HIS A 31 -2.38 -4.45 14.09
N SER A 32 -3.04 -5.49 13.59
CA SER A 32 -4.13 -5.35 12.62
C SER A 32 -5.48 -5.44 13.33
N GLN A 33 -6.39 -4.56 12.94
CA GLN A 33 -7.75 -4.47 13.47
C GLN A 33 -8.76 -5.24 12.61
N ILE A 34 -8.30 -6.00 11.61
CA ILE A 34 -9.14 -6.74 10.64
C ILE A 34 -10.23 -7.54 11.35
N LEU A 35 -9.88 -8.31 12.40
CA LEU A 35 -10.85 -9.13 13.14
C LEU A 35 -11.97 -8.30 13.78
N MET A 36 -11.65 -7.10 14.26
CA MET A 36 -12.65 -6.19 14.84
C MET A 36 -13.59 -5.67 13.75
N HIS A 37 -13.07 -5.35 12.58
CA HIS A 37 -13.85 -4.75 11.49
C HIS A 37 -14.64 -5.79 10.66
N GLN A 38 -14.29 -7.07 10.73
CA GLN A 38 -15.02 -8.16 10.04
C GLN A 38 -16.50 -8.18 10.38
N ALA A 39 -16.87 -7.96 11.64
CA ALA A 39 -18.25 -7.94 12.10
C ALA A 39 -19.09 -6.83 11.44
N TYR A 40 -18.45 -5.80 10.92
CA TYR A 40 -19.08 -4.64 10.27
C TYR A 40 -18.99 -4.71 8.74
N GLY A 41 -18.25 -5.68 8.20
CA GLY A 41 -18.03 -5.83 6.75
C GLY A 41 -17.18 -4.73 6.12
N GLY A 42 -16.37 -4.03 6.93
CA GLY A 42 -15.45 -2.96 6.51
C GLY A 42 -15.00 -2.10 7.68
N VAL A 43 -14.02 -1.22 7.45
CA VAL A 43 -13.44 -0.37 8.49
C VAL A 43 -14.46 0.63 9.04
N VAL A 44 -14.57 0.68 10.38
CA VAL A 44 -15.36 1.68 11.12
C VAL A 44 -14.38 2.72 11.70
N PRO A 45 -14.32 3.96 11.16
CA PRO A 45 -13.28 4.93 11.49
C PRO A 45 -13.16 5.27 12.98
N GLU A 46 -14.29 5.34 13.68
CA GLU A 46 -14.33 5.64 15.12
C GLU A 46 -13.67 4.50 15.94
N LEU A 47 -13.96 3.25 15.60
CA LEU A 47 -13.36 2.10 16.27
C LEU A 47 -11.86 2.01 15.97
N ALA A 48 -11.47 2.27 14.72
CA ALA A 48 -10.07 2.29 14.33
C ALA A 48 -9.28 3.30 15.16
N SER A 49 -9.77 4.54 15.26
CA SER A 49 -9.12 5.60 16.04
C SER A 49 -8.93 5.21 17.50
N ARG A 50 -9.96 4.63 18.13
CA ARG A 50 -9.90 4.20 19.54
C ARG A 50 -8.92 3.06 19.76
N ASP A 51 -8.79 2.13 18.82
CA ASP A 51 -7.85 1.02 18.98
C ASP A 51 -6.39 1.48 18.76
N HIS A 52 -6.13 2.41 17.83
CA HIS A 52 -4.80 3.02 17.70
C HIS A 52 -4.30 3.61 19.02
N ILE A 53 -5.15 4.32 19.79
CA ILE A 53 -4.78 4.85 21.11
C ILE A 53 -4.29 3.73 22.04
N ARG A 54 -4.93 2.57 22.02
CA ARG A 54 -4.60 1.43 22.88
C ARG A 54 -3.33 0.71 22.44
N ARG A 55 -3.03 0.71 21.13
CA ARG A 55 -1.96 -0.11 20.55
C ARG A 55 -0.63 0.59 20.41
N THR A 56 -0.61 1.89 20.19
CA THR A 56 0.62 2.64 19.87
C THR A 56 1.70 2.49 20.95
N VAL A 57 1.36 2.72 22.23
CA VAL A 57 2.34 2.61 23.33
C VAL A 57 2.87 1.18 23.55
N PRO A 58 2.03 0.14 23.60
CA PRO A 58 2.52 -1.25 23.67
C PRO A 58 3.44 -1.63 22.51
N LEU A 59 3.11 -1.24 21.28
CA LEU A 59 3.94 -1.51 20.10
C LEU A 59 5.28 -0.77 20.17
N LEU A 60 5.26 0.50 20.57
CA LEU A 60 6.50 1.26 20.80
C LEU A 60 7.42 0.56 21.81
N ARG A 61 6.89 0.17 22.97
CA ARG A 61 7.67 -0.53 23.99
C ARG A 61 8.28 -1.82 23.45
N LYS A 62 7.50 -2.59 22.69
CA LYS A 62 7.97 -3.82 22.04
C LYS A 62 9.13 -3.53 21.08
N VAL A 63 8.99 -2.55 20.18
CA VAL A 63 10.04 -2.20 19.21
C VAL A 63 11.32 -1.73 19.91
N MET A 64 11.22 -0.87 20.92
CA MET A 64 12.39 -0.40 21.66
C MET A 64 13.08 -1.54 22.42
N GLN A 65 12.32 -2.45 23.03
CA GLN A 65 12.88 -3.62 23.71
C GLN A 65 13.57 -4.58 22.73
N GLU A 66 12.95 -4.89 21.59
CA GLU A 66 13.49 -5.82 20.59
C GLU A 66 14.72 -5.24 19.88
N SER A 67 14.76 -3.93 19.67
CA SER A 67 15.92 -3.25 19.06
C SER A 67 17.10 -3.08 20.04
N GLY A 68 16.86 -3.17 21.36
CA GLY A 68 17.87 -2.92 22.38
C GLY A 68 18.25 -1.46 22.56
N HIS A 69 17.49 -0.53 21.99
CA HIS A 69 17.72 0.92 22.06
C HIS A 69 16.78 1.61 23.07
N SER A 70 17.21 2.76 23.60
CA SER A 70 16.41 3.64 24.44
C SER A 70 15.77 4.78 23.64
N LEU A 71 14.68 5.36 24.17
CA LEU A 71 14.04 6.52 23.53
C LEU A 71 14.96 7.74 23.38
N SER A 72 15.93 7.90 24.28
CA SER A 72 16.91 9.00 24.25
C SER A 72 17.93 8.88 23.11
N GLU A 73 18.02 7.73 22.42
CA GLU A 73 18.90 7.53 21.28
C GLU A 73 18.22 7.86 19.94
N LEU A 74 16.93 8.17 19.95
CA LEU A 74 16.19 8.53 18.74
C LEU A 74 16.65 9.89 18.21
N ASP A 75 16.87 9.98 16.89
CA ASP A 75 17.25 11.22 16.20
C ASP A 75 16.04 11.95 15.61
N ALA A 76 14.98 11.23 15.22
CA ALA A 76 13.73 11.81 14.73
C ALA A 76 12.58 10.80 14.81
N ILE A 77 11.34 11.30 14.71
CA ILE A 77 10.13 10.47 14.62
C ILE A 77 9.42 10.76 13.30
N ALA A 78 9.28 9.74 12.48
CA ALA A 78 8.47 9.77 11.27
C ALA A 78 7.05 9.27 11.57
N TYR A 79 6.05 9.94 11.02
CA TYR A 79 4.65 9.51 11.18
C TYR A 79 3.85 9.74 9.90
N THR A 80 2.81 8.97 9.71
CA THR A 80 1.91 9.15 8.57
C THR A 80 1.04 10.38 8.78
N GLN A 81 1.29 11.43 7.98
CA GLN A 81 0.48 12.65 7.99
C GLN A 81 -0.80 12.48 7.17
N GLY A 82 -0.81 11.59 6.20
CA GLY A 82 -1.90 11.30 5.27
C GLY A 82 -1.41 10.68 3.96
N PRO A 83 -2.34 10.32 3.06
CA PRO A 83 -3.80 10.26 3.26
C PRO A 83 -4.23 9.14 4.21
N GLY A 84 -5.52 9.18 4.65
CA GLY A 84 -6.08 8.17 5.54
C GLY A 84 -7.31 8.65 6.30
N LEU A 85 -7.76 7.89 7.27
CA LEU A 85 -8.87 8.23 8.16
C LEU A 85 -8.46 9.34 9.14
N ALA A 86 -9.17 10.47 9.14
CA ALA A 86 -8.78 11.65 9.90
C ALA A 86 -8.51 11.36 11.39
N GLY A 87 -9.40 10.63 12.06
CA GLY A 87 -9.24 10.29 13.48
C GLY A 87 -8.05 9.36 13.74
N ALA A 88 -7.83 8.39 12.87
CA ALA A 88 -6.72 7.44 12.95
C ALA A 88 -5.36 8.17 12.75
N LEU A 89 -5.26 9.00 11.72
CA LEU A 89 -4.09 9.86 11.47
C LEU A 89 -3.79 10.78 12.66
N LEU A 90 -4.82 11.40 13.25
CA LEU A 90 -4.66 12.28 14.41
C LEU A 90 -4.05 11.57 15.61
N VAL A 91 -4.39 10.31 15.85
CA VAL A 91 -3.82 9.52 16.96
C VAL A 91 -2.31 9.34 16.78
N GLY A 92 -1.87 8.83 15.61
CA GLY A 92 -0.45 8.62 15.33
C GLY A 92 0.34 9.92 15.30
N ALA A 93 -0.20 10.96 14.67
CA ALA A 93 0.43 12.28 14.60
C ALA A 93 0.56 12.91 15.99
N SER A 94 -0.51 12.93 16.80
CA SER A 94 -0.46 13.49 18.17
C SER A 94 0.56 12.77 19.05
N PHE A 95 0.60 11.45 18.94
CA PHE A 95 1.56 10.64 19.68
C PHE A 95 3.00 10.94 19.24
N ALA A 96 3.27 10.98 17.93
CA ALA A 96 4.59 11.28 17.38
C ALA A 96 5.08 12.68 17.78
N GLU A 97 4.24 13.67 17.63
CA GLU A 97 4.54 15.08 17.99
C GLU A 97 4.80 15.24 19.50
N GLY A 98 3.93 14.65 20.34
CA GLY A 98 4.09 14.70 21.79
C GLY A 98 5.37 14.01 22.27
N LEU A 99 5.69 12.82 21.72
CA LEU A 99 6.92 12.12 22.05
C LEU A 99 8.16 12.89 21.57
N ALA A 100 8.16 13.37 20.34
CA ALA A 100 9.27 14.16 19.79
C ALA A 100 9.50 15.45 20.60
N ALA A 101 8.44 16.18 20.98
CA ALA A 101 8.55 17.35 21.83
C ALA A 101 9.15 17.03 23.20
N SER A 102 8.78 15.90 23.82
CA SER A 102 9.33 15.48 25.11
C SER A 102 10.81 15.10 25.04
N LEU A 103 11.27 14.63 23.91
CA LEU A 103 12.67 14.24 23.65
C LEU A 103 13.52 15.37 23.07
N GLY A 104 12.91 16.49 22.66
CA GLY A 104 13.60 17.59 22.00
C GLY A 104 14.14 17.26 20.62
N ILE A 105 13.52 16.32 19.90
CA ILE A 105 13.94 15.87 18.57
C ILE A 105 12.92 16.28 17.49
N PRO A 106 13.32 16.37 16.21
CA PRO A 106 12.43 16.73 15.12
C PRO A 106 11.48 15.61 14.73
N VAL A 107 10.43 15.97 13.99
CA VAL A 107 9.50 15.05 13.33
C VAL A 107 9.65 15.10 11.82
N VAL A 108 9.28 13.99 11.16
CA VAL A 108 9.25 13.86 9.70
C VAL A 108 7.85 13.39 9.28
N PRO A 109 6.96 14.30 8.90
CA PRO A 109 5.67 13.93 8.32
C PRO A 109 5.85 13.22 6.99
N VAL A 110 5.26 12.02 6.86
CA VAL A 110 5.38 11.13 5.69
C VAL A 110 4.04 11.00 5.00
N HIS A 111 4.08 10.94 3.68
CA HIS A 111 2.91 10.57 2.88
C HIS A 111 2.77 9.04 2.85
N HIS A 112 1.60 8.52 3.23
CA HIS A 112 1.33 7.08 3.32
C HIS A 112 1.71 6.30 2.05
N LEU A 113 1.29 6.80 0.87
CA LEU A 113 1.60 6.15 -0.41
C LEU A 113 3.09 6.20 -0.78
N GLU A 114 3.83 7.20 -0.30
CA GLU A 114 5.28 7.22 -0.43
C GLU A 114 5.93 6.10 0.37
N GLY A 115 5.42 5.83 1.59
CA GLY A 115 5.84 4.68 2.37
C GLY A 115 5.72 3.38 1.57
N HIS A 116 4.57 3.14 0.95
CA HIS A 116 4.38 1.97 0.08
C HIS A 116 5.32 1.96 -1.12
N LEU A 117 5.47 3.08 -1.84
CA LEU A 117 6.35 3.16 -3.02
C LEU A 117 7.82 2.86 -2.70
N LEU A 118 8.27 3.25 -1.51
CA LEU A 118 9.65 3.06 -1.07
C LEU A 118 9.85 1.73 -0.32
N SER A 119 8.79 1.04 0.11
CA SER A 119 8.90 -0.22 0.88
C SER A 119 9.75 -1.31 0.21
N PRO A 120 9.81 -1.47 -1.14
CA PRO A 120 10.72 -2.43 -1.77
C PRO A 120 12.20 -2.11 -1.57
N LEU A 121 12.57 -0.90 -1.12
CA LEU A 121 13.94 -0.58 -0.71
C LEU A 121 14.35 -1.29 0.59
N LEU A 122 13.41 -1.83 1.38
CA LEU A 122 13.69 -2.69 2.54
C LEU A 122 14.06 -4.11 2.14
N SER A 123 13.82 -4.52 0.88
CA SER A 123 14.09 -5.88 0.44
C SER A 123 15.58 -6.19 0.34
N ARG A 124 15.93 -7.49 0.37
CA ARG A 124 17.34 -7.94 0.22
C ARG A 124 17.98 -7.54 -1.11
N ARG A 125 17.17 -7.30 -2.13
CA ARG A 125 17.59 -6.81 -3.45
C ARG A 125 16.78 -5.58 -3.80
N PRO A 126 17.16 -4.40 -3.28
CA PRO A 126 16.39 -3.18 -3.49
C PRO A 126 16.48 -2.71 -4.95
N PRO A 127 15.43 -2.05 -5.47
CA PRO A 127 15.52 -1.32 -6.73
C PRO A 127 16.45 -0.12 -6.59
N SER A 128 16.88 0.43 -7.73
CA SER A 128 17.58 1.73 -7.80
C SER A 128 16.73 2.73 -8.58
N PHE A 129 16.79 4.01 -8.21
CA PHE A 129 16.16 5.07 -8.99
C PHE A 129 16.86 5.29 -10.34
N PRO A 130 16.15 5.65 -11.41
CA PRO A 130 14.69 5.75 -11.51
C PRO A 130 14.02 4.41 -11.85
N PHE A 131 12.72 4.27 -11.48
CA PHE A 131 11.90 3.13 -11.82
C PHE A 131 10.45 3.54 -12.13
N VAL A 132 9.68 2.65 -12.77
CA VAL A 132 8.22 2.73 -12.81
C VAL A 132 7.66 2.00 -11.61
N ALA A 133 6.66 2.57 -10.95
CA ALA A 133 5.96 1.93 -9.85
C ALA A 133 4.48 1.67 -10.22
N LEU A 134 4.02 0.45 -9.93
CA LEU A 134 2.62 0.07 -9.88
C LEU A 134 2.22 0.00 -8.41
N LEU A 135 1.50 1.00 -7.93
CA LEU A 135 0.93 1.05 -6.61
C LEU A 135 -0.51 0.54 -6.66
N VAL A 136 -0.78 -0.60 -6.00
CA VAL A 136 -2.09 -1.24 -6.01
C VAL A 136 -2.48 -1.69 -4.60
N SER A 137 -3.43 -0.98 -4.00
CA SER A 137 -3.91 -1.20 -2.64
C SER A 137 -5.45 -1.24 -2.57
N GLY A 138 -6.01 -1.29 -1.37
CA GLY A 138 -7.45 -1.17 -1.14
C GLY A 138 -8.04 0.12 -1.70
N GLY A 139 -7.36 1.26 -1.54
CA GLY A 139 -7.86 2.57 -1.94
C GLY A 139 -7.20 3.18 -3.17
N HIS A 140 -6.11 2.60 -3.71
CA HIS A 140 -5.34 3.22 -4.78
C HIS A 140 -4.94 2.21 -5.86
N SER A 141 -4.99 2.66 -7.11
CA SER A 141 -4.40 1.96 -8.26
C SER A 141 -3.76 3.01 -9.15
N GLN A 142 -2.43 3.12 -9.09
CA GLN A 142 -1.67 4.18 -9.74
C GLN A 142 -0.42 3.63 -10.43
N LEU A 143 -0.08 4.19 -11.58
CA LEU A 143 1.20 4.02 -12.25
C LEU A 143 1.99 5.33 -12.15
N MET A 144 3.25 5.23 -11.75
CA MET A 144 4.11 6.37 -11.50
C MET A 144 5.50 6.17 -12.07
N ARG A 145 6.14 7.25 -12.48
CA ARG A 145 7.59 7.33 -12.67
C ARG A 145 8.20 7.93 -11.40
N VAL A 146 9.14 7.21 -10.82
CA VAL A 146 9.83 7.58 -9.59
C VAL A 146 11.28 7.85 -9.91
N THR A 147 11.73 9.09 -9.74
CA THR A 147 13.10 9.51 -10.04
C THR A 147 13.97 9.67 -8.79
N GLY A 148 13.32 9.82 -7.64
CA GLY A 148 13.97 9.96 -6.34
C GLY A 148 12.95 10.06 -5.22
N VAL A 149 13.42 10.22 -4.00
CA VAL A 149 12.57 10.44 -2.83
C VAL A 149 11.87 11.79 -2.93
N GLY A 150 10.52 11.79 -2.89
CA GLY A 150 9.71 13.00 -3.09
C GLY A 150 9.56 13.42 -4.56
N GLU A 151 10.00 12.60 -5.52
CA GLU A 151 9.98 12.92 -6.94
C GLU A 151 9.14 11.89 -7.71
N TYR A 152 7.83 12.14 -7.80
CA TYR A 152 6.83 11.24 -8.33
C TYR A 152 6.04 11.90 -9.46
N ALA A 153 6.09 11.31 -10.66
CA ALA A 153 5.26 11.72 -11.78
C ALA A 153 4.16 10.68 -12.00
N LEU A 154 2.90 11.09 -11.84
CA LEU A 154 1.75 10.25 -12.10
C LEU A 154 1.66 10.00 -13.62
N LEU A 155 1.59 8.74 -14.01
CA LEU A 155 1.38 8.31 -15.40
C LEU A 155 -0.09 7.99 -15.66
N GLY A 156 -0.78 7.41 -14.70
CA GLY A 156 -2.20 7.11 -14.74
C GLY A 156 -2.69 6.56 -13.40
N GLU A 157 -3.99 6.65 -13.17
CA GLU A 157 -4.64 6.22 -11.94
C GLU A 157 -6.04 5.64 -12.20
N THR A 158 -6.64 5.06 -11.17
CA THR A 158 -8.04 4.62 -11.31
C THR A 158 -8.99 5.81 -11.34
N LEU A 159 -9.94 5.76 -12.26
CA LEU A 159 -11.01 6.75 -12.40
C LEU A 159 -12.23 6.45 -11.54
N ASP A 160 -12.28 5.26 -10.95
CA ASP A 160 -13.38 4.79 -10.11
C ASP A 160 -12.85 3.88 -8.98
N ASP A 161 -13.34 2.64 -8.86
CA ASP A 161 -12.89 1.71 -7.82
C ASP A 161 -11.38 1.40 -7.98
N ALA A 162 -10.65 1.34 -6.87
CA ALA A 162 -9.31 0.78 -6.85
C ALA A 162 -9.34 -0.75 -7.05
N ALA A 163 -8.22 -1.34 -7.47
CA ALA A 163 -8.14 -2.79 -7.69
C ALA A 163 -8.48 -3.59 -6.43
N GLY A 164 -7.93 -3.22 -5.27
CA GLY A 164 -8.22 -3.90 -4.00
C GLY A 164 -9.68 -3.75 -3.59
N GLU A 165 -10.26 -2.57 -3.74
CA GLU A 165 -11.68 -2.33 -3.51
C GLU A 165 -12.57 -3.19 -4.42
N ALA A 166 -12.18 -3.36 -5.70
CA ALA A 166 -12.88 -4.23 -6.64
C ALA A 166 -12.80 -5.71 -6.21
N PHE A 167 -11.64 -6.16 -5.68
CA PHE A 167 -11.48 -7.48 -5.09
C PHE A 167 -12.41 -7.68 -3.89
N ASP A 168 -12.44 -6.74 -2.94
CA ASP A 168 -13.25 -6.84 -1.72
C ASP A 168 -14.76 -6.81 -2.04
N LYS A 169 -15.19 -5.91 -2.92
CA LYS A 169 -16.59 -5.84 -3.37
C LYS A 169 -17.04 -7.12 -4.08
N THR A 170 -16.16 -7.71 -4.91
CA THR A 170 -16.45 -8.95 -5.62
C THR A 170 -16.45 -10.15 -4.66
N ALA A 171 -15.52 -10.21 -3.71
CA ALA A 171 -15.50 -11.21 -2.66
C ALA A 171 -16.82 -11.20 -1.86
N LYS A 172 -17.31 -10.02 -1.48
CA LYS A 172 -18.61 -9.85 -0.79
C LYS A 172 -19.77 -10.38 -1.64
N LEU A 173 -19.77 -10.15 -2.96
CA LEU A 173 -20.80 -10.70 -3.88
C LEU A 173 -20.79 -12.22 -3.92
N LEU A 174 -19.63 -12.85 -3.70
CA LEU A 174 -19.46 -14.30 -3.67
C LEU A 174 -19.60 -14.88 -2.25
N GLY A 175 -20.02 -14.09 -1.25
CA GLY A 175 -20.20 -14.55 0.12
C GLY A 175 -18.90 -14.87 0.86
N LEU A 176 -17.75 -14.28 0.43
CA LEU A 176 -16.46 -14.44 1.06
C LEU A 176 -16.25 -13.45 2.23
N PRO A 177 -15.40 -13.77 3.22
CA PRO A 177 -15.14 -12.90 4.36
C PRO A 177 -14.41 -11.61 3.98
N TYR A 178 -14.43 -10.62 4.87
CA TYR A 178 -13.61 -9.41 4.78
C TYR A 178 -12.28 -9.59 5.56
N PRO A 179 -11.13 -9.09 5.06
CA PRO A 179 -10.90 -8.56 3.72
C PRO A 179 -10.95 -9.66 2.65
N GLY A 180 -11.60 -9.36 1.54
CA GLY A 180 -11.96 -10.37 0.55
C GLY A 180 -10.87 -10.72 -0.45
N GLY A 181 -9.87 -9.86 -0.64
CA GLY A 181 -8.88 -10.00 -1.71
C GLY A 181 -8.10 -11.32 -1.66
N ALA A 182 -7.60 -11.71 -0.48
CA ALA A 182 -6.88 -12.98 -0.31
C ALA A 182 -7.79 -14.19 -0.50
N ALA A 183 -8.99 -14.17 0.11
CA ALA A 183 -9.97 -15.25 0.01
C ALA A 183 -10.47 -15.45 -1.44
N LEU A 184 -10.68 -14.35 -2.17
CA LEU A 184 -11.05 -14.42 -3.59
C LEU A 184 -9.92 -14.99 -4.43
N SER A 185 -8.68 -14.57 -4.18
CA SER A 185 -7.51 -15.10 -4.90
C SER A 185 -7.30 -16.59 -4.66
N GLU A 186 -7.56 -17.07 -3.44
CA GLU A 186 -7.51 -18.50 -3.12
C GLU A 186 -8.63 -19.27 -3.82
N LEU A 187 -9.86 -18.75 -3.78
CA LEU A 187 -11.00 -19.33 -4.50
C LEU A 187 -10.72 -19.41 -6.00
N ALA A 188 -10.13 -18.37 -6.59
CA ALA A 188 -9.77 -18.31 -8.01
C ALA A 188 -8.81 -19.42 -8.45
N GLN A 189 -7.95 -19.95 -7.56
CA GLN A 189 -7.05 -21.05 -7.88
C GLN A 189 -7.79 -22.35 -8.19
N ARG A 190 -9.00 -22.53 -7.65
CA ARG A 190 -9.87 -23.69 -7.90
C ARG A 190 -10.78 -23.49 -9.12
N GLY A 191 -10.81 -22.28 -9.66
CA GLY A 191 -11.59 -21.95 -10.84
C GLY A 191 -10.94 -22.43 -12.13
N ARG A 192 -11.76 -22.87 -13.08
CA ARG A 192 -11.32 -23.31 -14.41
C ARG A 192 -11.01 -22.10 -15.28
N PRO A 193 -9.86 -22.07 -15.98
CA PRO A 193 -9.51 -20.98 -16.87
C PRO A 193 -10.51 -20.90 -18.05
N ASP A 194 -10.76 -19.68 -18.53
CA ASP A 194 -11.58 -19.35 -19.69
C ASP A 194 -13.08 -19.76 -19.66
N VAL A 195 -13.57 -20.31 -18.54
CA VAL A 195 -14.99 -20.67 -18.38
C VAL A 195 -15.85 -19.42 -18.16
N MET A 196 -15.39 -18.48 -17.32
CA MET A 196 -16.05 -17.20 -17.09
C MET A 196 -15.18 -16.06 -17.64
N LYS A 197 -15.69 -15.33 -18.62
CA LYS A 197 -14.98 -14.19 -19.22
C LYS A 197 -15.66 -12.89 -18.81
N PHE A 198 -14.87 -11.98 -18.26
CA PHE A 198 -15.31 -10.65 -17.86
C PHE A 198 -14.63 -9.57 -18.72
N PRO A 199 -15.21 -8.36 -18.81
CA PRO A 199 -14.61 -7.26 -19.55
C PRO A 199 -13.24 -6.88 -18.96
N ARG A 200 -12.39 -6.27 -19.77
CA ARG A 200 -11.10 -5.67 -19.39
C ARG A 200 -11.24 -4.15 -19.58
N PRO A 201 -11.80 -3.44 -18.60
CA PRO A 201 -12.07 -2.02 -18.80
C PRO A 201 -10.77 -1.25 -19.09
N MET A 202 -10.87 -0.28 -19.97
CA MET A 202 -9.76 0.61 -20.37
C MET A 202 -8.47 -0.07 -20.84
N LEU A 203 -8.47 -1.37 -21.12
CA LEU A 203 -7.26 -2.08 -21.57
C LEU A 203 -6.66 -1.47 -22.85
N HIS A 204 -7.50 -0.90 -23.70
CA HIS A 204 -7.15 -0.32 -25.01
C HIS A 204 -7.41 1.20 -25.10
N SER A 205 -7.54 1.89 -23.96
CA SER A 205 -7.84 3.33 -23.92
C SER A 205 -6.71 4.24 -24.43
N GLY A 206 -5.51 3.69 -24.59
CA GLY A 206 -4.35 4.47 -25.06
C GLY A 206 -3.60 5.22 -23.94
N ASP A 207 -4.23 5.47 -22.81
CA ASP A 207 -3.66 6.05 -21.59
C ASP A 207 -3.21 4.97 -20.56
N PHE A 208 -2.79 5.40 -19.38
CA PHE A 208 -2.42 4.51 -18.26
C PHE A 208 -3.46 4.46 -17.14
N ASP A 209 -4.63 5.10 -17.34
CA ASP A 209 -5.69 5.10 -16.33
C ASP A 209 -6.37 3.72 -16.22
N PHE A 210 -6.94 3.45 -15.07
CA PHE A 210 -7.66 2.21 -14.76
C PHE A 210 -9.15 2.50 -14.51
N SER A 211 -9.96 1.45 -14.63
CA SER A 211 -11.35 1.43 -14.18
C SER A 211 -11.72 0.00 -13.82
N PHE A 212 -12.36 -0.19 -12.68
CA PHE A 212 -12.75 -1.52 -12.19
C PHE A 212 -14.22 -1.61 -11.76
N SER A 213 -14.95 -0.48 -11.66
CA SER A 213 -16.38 -0.49 -11.27
C SER A 213 -17.26 -1.25 -12.27
N GLY A 214 -16.95 -1.13 -13.57
CA GLY A 214 -17.65 -1.89 -14.62
C GLY A 214 -17.42 -3.39 -14.54
N LEU A 215 -16.25 -3.83 -14.11
CA LEU A 215 -15.93 -5.23 -13.90
C LEU A 215 -16.76 -5.83 -12.75
N LYS A 216 -16.88 -5.12 -11.62
CA LYS A 216 -17.75 -5.51 -10.50
C LYS A 216 -19.21 -5.65 -10.96
N THR A 217 -19.71 -4.71 -11.77
CA THR A 217 -21.08 -4.75 -12.30
C THR A 217 -21.28 -5.99 -13.19
N ALA A 218 -20.31 -6.33 -14.04
CA ALA A 218 -20.37 -7.54 -14.86
C ALA A 218 -20.43 -8.82 -14.03
N VAL A 219 -19.65 -8.89 -12.91
CA VAL A 219 -19.73 -10.01 -11.97
C VAL A 219 -21.11 -10.09 -11.32
N LEU A 220 -21.65 -8.97 -10.82
CA LEU A 220 -22.99 -8.92 -10.22
C LEU A 220 -24.06 -9.42 -11.19
N THR A 221 -24.00 -8.98 -12.46
CA THR A 221 -24.91 -9.44 -13.52
C THR A 221 -24.80 -10.96 -13.69
N LYS A 222 -23.58 -11.50 -13.78
CA LYS A 222 -23.36 -12.94 -13.94
C LYS A 222 -23.87 -13.75 -12.76
N VAL A 223 -23.65 -13.28 -11.52
CA VAL A 223 -24.19 -13.93 -10.31
C VAL A 223 -25.74 -13.94 -10.35
N ARG A 224 -26.37 -12.83 -10.75
CA ARG A 224 -27.84 -12.75 -10.88
C ARG A 224 -28.39 -13.68 -11.98
N GLU A 225 -27.70 -13.82 -13.11
CA GLU A 225 -28.08 -14.73 -14.19
C GLU A 225 -28.05 -16.21 -13.73
N ILE A 226 -27.06 -16.57 -12.90
CA ILE A 226 -26.91 -17.94 -12.38
C ILE A 226 -27.91 -18.19 -11.23
N GLY A 227 -28.24 -17.13 -10.45
CA GLY A 227 -29.07 -17.21 -9.24
C GLY A 227 -28.20 -17.56 -8.03
N GLU A 228 -28.20 -18.81 -7.60
CA GLU A 228 -27.36 -19.30 -6.49
C GLU A 228 -26.18 -20.11 -7.05
N PRO A 229 -25.00 -19.49 -7.27
CA PRO A 229 -23.86 -20.20 -7.82
C PRO A 229 -23.34 -21.26 -6.83
N ASP A 230 -23.13 -22.46 -7.31
CA ASP A 230 -22.46 -23.53 -6.57
C ASP A 230 -20.98 -23.20 -6.31
N GLU A 231 -20.27 -24.05 -5.56
CA GLU A 231 -18.88 -23.81 -5.19
C GLU A 231 -17.96 -23.71 -6.42
N GLN A 232 -18.14 -24.56 -7.44
CA GLN A 232 -17.34 -24.51 -8.66
C GLN A 232 -17.63 -23.27 -9.50
N GLN A 233 -18.89 -22.89 -9.60
CA GLN A 233 -19.28 -21.66 -10.31
C GLN A 233 -18.74 -20.41 -9.61
N ARG A 234 -18.75 -20.36 -8.27
CA ARG A 234 -18.10 -19.28 -7.51
C ARG A 234 -16.59 -19.22 -7.79
N ALA A 235 -15.92 -20.37 -7.83
CA ALA A 235 -14.50 -20.45 -8.16
C ALA A 235 -14.22 -19.98 -9.60
N ASP A 236 -15.04 -20.38 -10.57
CA ASP A 236 -14.91 -19.96 -11.98
C ASP A 236 -15.14 -18.45 -12.14
N ILE A 237 -16.11 -17.87 -11.41
CA ILE A 237 -16.33 -16.41 -11.38
C ILE A 237 -15.13 -15.71 -10.78
N ALA A 238 -14.61 -16.17 -9.62
CA ALA A 238 -13.44 -15.59 -8.98
C ALA A 238 -12.21 -15.64 -9.89
N ARG A 239 -12.01 -16.74 -10.62
CA ARG A 239 -10.93 -16.91 -11.59
C ARG A 239 -11.07 -15.93 -12.74
N GLY A 240 -12.21 -15.85 -13.39
CA GLY A 240 -12.43 -14.95 -14.52
C GLY A 240 -12.30 -13.47 -14.12
N PHE A 241 -12.75 -13.10 -12.92
CA PHE A 241 -12.57 -11.76 -12.37
C PHE A 241 -11.09 -11.45 -12.11
N GLN A 242 -10.37 -12.34 -11.42
CA GLN A 242 -8.94 -12.17 -11.16
C GLN A 242 -8.14 -12.05 -12.46
N ASP A 243 -8.40 -12.93 -13.43
CA ASP A 243 -7.73 -12.89 -14.74
C ASP A 243 -7.97 -11.54 -15.44
N ALA A 244 -9.18 -10.97 -15.35
CA ALA A 244 -9.50 -9.69 -15.96
C ALA A 244 -8.71 -8.52 -15.34
N ILE A 245 -8.72 -8.42 -14.01
CA ILE A 245 -8.00 -7.36 -13.28
C ILE A 245 -6.48 -7.47 -13.48
N VAL A 246 -5.94 -8.68 -13.33
CA VAL A 246 -4.50 -8.93 -13.46
C VAL A 246 -4.03 -8.62 -14.88
N GLU A 247 -4.79 -9.00 -15.90
CA GLU A 247 -4.43 -8.71 -17.29
C GLU A 247 -4.32 -7.21 -17.55
N VAL A 248 -5.26 -6.40 -17.04
CA VAL A 248 -5.25 -4.93 -17.18
C VAL A 248 -4.03 -4.34 -16.48
N LEU A 249 -3.80 -4.70 -15.20
CA LEU A 249 -2.68 -4.21 -14.42
C LEU A 249 -1.34 -4.54 -15.08
N VAL A 250 -1.16 -5.80 -15.48
CA VAL A 250 0.10 -6.29 -16.09
C VAL A 250 0.38 -5.61 -17.42
N LYS A 251 -0.62 -5.54 -18.33
CA LYS A 251 -0.42 -4.94 -19.66
C LYS A 251 -0.10 -3.45 -19.56
N LYS A 252 -0.81 -2.69 -18.72
CA LYS A 252 -0.55 -1.26 -18.54
C LYS A 252 0.79 -1.00 -17.84
N ALA A 253 1.14 -1.76 -16.79
CA ALA A 253 2.44 -1.62 -16.13
C ALA A 253 3.60 -1.90 -17.08
N MET A 254 3.55 -3.01 -17.82
CA MET A 254 4.60 -3.35 -18.80
C MET A 254 4.71 -2.32 -19.93
N ARG A 255 3.60 -1.75 -20.38
CA ARG A 255 3.59 -0.67 -21.37
C ARG A 255 4.22 0.60 -20.78
N ALA A 256 3.89 0.98 -19.55
CA ALA A 256 4.48 2.14 -18.86
C ALA A 256 6.01 2.02 -18.74
N VAL A 257 6.52 0.85 -18.37
CA VAL A 257 7.98 0.60 -18.32
C VAL A 257 8.59 0.74 -19.72
N LYS A 258 7.97 0.17 -20.75
CA LYS A 258 8.46 0.26 -22.13
C LYS A 258 8.50 1.71 -22.63
N GLU A 259 7.41 2.47 -22.45
CA GLU A 259 7.30 3.85 -22.92
C GLU A 259 8.20 4.82 -22.12
N SER A 260 8.45 4.54 -20.83
CA SER A 260 9.41 5.32 -20.03
C SER A 260 10.88 5.08 -20.38
N GLY A 261 11.20 4.02 -21.14
CA GLY A 261 12.56 3.59 -21.44
C GLY A 261 13.31 2.96 -20.26
N LEU A 262 12.64 2.80 -19.11
CA LEU A 262 13.22 2.24 -17.90
C LEU A 262 13.27 0.69 -17.96
N LYS A 263 14.01 0.08 -17.02
CA LYS A 263 14.18 -1.38 -16.94
C LYS A 263 13.79 -1.96 -15.60
N GLN A 264 13.23 -1.14 -14.72
CA GLN A 264 12.80 -1.54 -13.38
C GLN A 264 11.33 -1.21 -13.17
N LEU A 265 10.59 -2.20 -12.67
CA LEU A 265 9.20 -2.08 -12.22
C LEU A 265 9.14 -2.40 -10.73
N VAL A 266 8.66 -1.49 -9.94
CA VAL A 266 8.32 -1.69 -8.54
C VAL A 266 6.83 -1.97 -8.43
N VAL A 267 6.43 -2.97 -7.66
CA VAL A 267 5.03 -3.27 -7.36
C VAL A 267 4.82 -3.18 -5.86
N ALA A 268 3.95 -2.27 -5.43
CA ALA A 268 3.71 -1.97 -4.02
C ALA A 268 2.22 -1.93 -3.68
N GLY A 269 1.91 -2.05 -2.39
CA GLY A 269 0.54 -2.13 -1.87
C GLY A 269 0.01 -3.57 -1.78
N GLY A 270 -1.07 -3.76 -1.01
CA GLY A 270 -1.60 -5.08 -0.65
C GLY A 270 -1.97 -6.00 -1.81
N VAL A 271 -2.50 -5.44 -2.93
CA VAL A 271 -2.78 -6.23 -4.14
C VAL A 271 -1.49 -6.73 -4.81
N GLY A 272 -0.34 -6.08 -4.55
CA GLY A 272 0.99 -6.55 -4.96
C GLY A 272 1.39 -7.91 -4.37
N ALA A 273 0.72 -8.39 -3.33
CA ALA A 273 0.88 -9.73 -2.79
C ALA A 273 0.14 -10.83 -3.60
N ASN A 274 -0.74 -10.46 -4.54
CA ASN A 274 -1.49 -11.41 -5.35
C ASN A 274 -0.56 -12.29 -6.20
N ARG A 275 -0.66 -13.61 -6.03
CA ARG A 275 0.22 -14.58 -6.71
C ARG A 275 0.11 -14.53 -8.23
N GLU A 276 -1.11 -14.42 -8.76
CA GLU A 276 -1.33 -14.40 -10.21
C GLU A 276 -0.74 -13.14 -10.83
N LEU A 277 -0.90 -11.98 -10.16
CA LEU A 277 -0.27 -10.72 -10.59
C LEU A 277 1.26 -10.86 -10.66
N ARG A 278 1.89 -11.39 -9.61
CA ARG A 278 3.34 -11.62 -9.58
C ARG A 278 3.78 -12.57 -10.68
N THR A 279 3.10 -13.72 -10.81
CA THR A 279 3.42 -14.73 -11.83
C THR A 279 3.38 -14.15 -13.25
N GLN A 280 2.34 -13.38 -13.56
CA GLN A 280 2.20 -12.81 -14.92
C GLN A 280 3.18 -11.65 -15.17
N LEU A 281 3.45 -10.81 -14.15
CA LEU A 281 4.46 -9.75 -14.26
C LEU A 281 5.84 -10.35 -14.48
N ASP A 282 6.25 -11.32 -13.66
CA ASP A 282 7.57 -11.93 -13.73
C ASP A 282 7.79 -12.62 -15.09
N ALA A 283 6.80 -13.37 -15.58
CA ALA A 283 6.88 -14.04 -16.87
C ALA A 283 7.04 -13.05 -18.05
N ARG A 284 6.32 -11.92 -18.02
CA ARG A 284 6.41 -10.89 -19.08
C ARG A 284 7.66 -10.06 -18.95
N ALA A 285 8.05 -9.71 -17.74
CA ALA A 285 9.24 -8.93 -17.44
C ALA A 285 10.52 -9.67 -17.86
N ALA A 286 10.61 -10.99 -17.59
CA ALA A 286 11.73 -11.81 -18.02
C ALA A 286 11.90 -11.79 -19.55
N ARG A 287 10.81 -11.90 -20.32
CA ARG A 287 10.85 -11.81 -21.79
C ARG A 287 11.30 -10.44 -22.30
N ALA A 288 10.97 -9.36 -21.54
CA ALA A 288 11.30 -7.99 -21.90
C ALA A 288 12.63 -7.50 -21.29
N LYS A 289 13.36 -8.34 -20.54
CA LYS A 289 14.57 -8.01 -19.79
C LYS A 289 14.34 -6.83 -18.84
N ILE A 290 13.22 -6.86 -18.12
CA ILE A 290 12.81 -5.91 -17.07
C ILE A 290 12.97 -6.61 -15.74
N SER A 291 13.51 -5.91 -14.74
CA SER A 291 13.55 -6.38 -13.35
C SER A 291 12.29 -5.94 -12.60
N VAL A 292 11.63 -6.86 -11.92
CA VAL A 292 10.47 -6.54 -11.07
C VAL A 292 10.86 -6.67 -9.61
N TYR A 293 10.45 -5.69 -8.81
CA TYR A 293 10.75 -5.61 -7.38
C TYR A 293 9.46 -5.56 -6.58
N TYR A 294 9.40 -6.36 -5.55
CA TYR A 294 8.29 -6.44 -4.60
C TYR A 294 8.81 -6.23 -3.19
N PRO A 295 8.04 -5.63 -2.29
CA PRO A 295 8.36 -5.72 -0.87
C PRO A 295 8.22 -7.17 -0.40
N GLU A 296 8.90 -7.50 0.71
CA GLU A 296 8.64 -8.74 1.42
C GLU A 296 7.14 -8.80 1.80
N LEU A 297 6.57 -10.00 1.90
CA LEU A 297 5.12 -10.14 2.07
C LEU A 297 4.58 -9.40 3.30
N GLU A 298 5.37 -9.37 4.37
CA GLU A 298 5.04 -8.65 5.62
C GLU A 298 5.01 -7.12 5.48
N PHE A 299 5.63 -6.57 4.42
CA PHE A 299 5.65 -5.13 4.12
C PHE A 299 4.75 -4.73 2.94
N CYS A 300 3.92 -5.66 2.44
CA CYS A 300 2.96 -5.34 1.36
C CYS A 300 1.76 -4.52 1.85
N THR A 301 1.32 -4.74 3.10
CA THR A 301 0.23 -4.00 3.74
C THR A 301 0.77 -2.84 4.57
N ASP A 302 -0.12 -2.05 5.17
CA ASP A 302 0.23 -0.91 6.01
C ASP A 302 1.10 -1.37 7.19
N ASN A 303 2.24 -0.69 7.41
CA ASN A 303 3.19 -1.07 8.45
C ASN A 303 4.09 0.12 8.87
N GLY A 304 4.69 0.02 10.06
CA GLY A 304 5.60 1.06 10.57
C GLY A 304 6.93 1.13 9.84
N ALA A 305 7.41 0.01 9.26
CA ALA A 305 8.72 -0.04 8.61
C ALA A 305 8.79 0.83 7.34
N MET A 306 7.71 0.85 6.55
CA MET A 306 7.62 1.71 5.36
C MET A 306 7.67 3.21 5.73
N ILE A 307 7.12 3.58 6.88
CA ILE A 307 7.12 4.98 7.36
C ILE A 307 8.47 5.33 7.98
N ALA A 308 9.09 4.41 8.74
CA ALA A 308 10.44 4.61 9.25
C ALA A 308 11.46 4.79 8.13
N LEU A 309 11.40 3.95 7.09
CA LEU A 309 12.26 4.07 5.91
C LEU A 309 12.03 5.38 5.14
N ALA A 310 10.77 5.69 4.80
CA ALA A 310 10.46 6.92 4.07
C ALA A 310 10.88 8.16 4.86
N GLY A 311 10.65 8.18 6.17
CA GLY A 311 11.12 9.20 7.08
C GLY A 311 12.65 9.31 7.10
N ALA A 312 13.35 8.19 7.17
CA ALA A 312 14.82 8.13 7.14
C ALA A 312 15.40 8.72 5.85
N LEU A 313 14.85 8.34 4.71
CA LEU A 313 15.27 8.84 3.40
C LEU A 313 14.99 10.35 3.24
N ARG A 314 13.83 10.83 3.72
CA ARG A 314 13.51 12.26 3.73
C ARG A 314 14.41 13.04 4.67
N PHE A 315 14.70 12.48 5.84
CA PHE A 315 15.60 13.09 6.80
C PHE A 315 17.02 13.25 6.22
N GLN A 316 17.56 12.20 5.59
CA GLN A 316 18.87 12.25 4.91
C GLN A 316 18.90 13.26 3.76
N ALA A 317 17.77 13.40 3.04
CA ALA A 317 17.65 14.38 1.96
C ALA A 317 17.39 15.82 2.44
N GLY A 318 17.28 16.07 3.76
CA GLY A 318 16.93 17.37 4.33
C GLY A 318 15.48 17.81 4.02
N LYS A 319 14.61 16.87 3.63
CA LYS A 319 13.23 17.14 3.22
C LYS A 319 12.24 16.88 4.36
N SER A 320 11.27 17.77 4.53
CA SER A 320 10.13 17.62 5.48
C SER A 320 10.52 17.48 6.96
N ILE A 321 11.71 17.90 7.36
CA ILE A 321 12.11 17.93 8.77
C ILE A 321 11.46 19.13 9.43
N LYS A 322 10.76 18.93 10.55
CA LYS A 322 10.10 20.00 11.32
C LYS A 322 10.40 19.87 12.81
N PRO A 323 10.49 20.99 13.55
CA PRO A 323 10.42 20.93 15.01
C PRO A 323 9.06 20.36 15.42
N ALA A 324 9.04 19.57 16.49
CA ALA A 324 7.79 19.09 17.06
C ALA A 324 6.94 20.24 17.59
N GLY A 325 5.61 20.13 17.44
CA GLY A 325 4.69 21.15 17.92
C GLY A 325 3.36 21.19 17.17
N ALA A 326 3.03 22.32 16.55
CA ALA A 326 1.78 22.45 15.80
C ALA A 326 1.80 21.63 14.52
N PHE A 327 0.79 20.78 14.32
CA PHE A 327 0.66 19.91 13.18
C PHE A 327 -0.77 19.89 12.62
N ALA A 328 -0.90 19.38 11.40
CA ALA A 328 -2.17 19.06 10.78
C ALA A 328 -2.06 17.73 10.05
N VAL A 329 -3.10 16.92 10.10
CA VAL A 329 -3.22 15.71 9.27
C VAL A 329 -3.89 16.04 7.94
N ARG A 330 -3.63 15.24 6.92
CA ARG A 330 -4.12 15.44 5.55
C ARG A 330 -4.88 14.19 5.08
N PRO A 331 -6.15 14.00 5.48
CA PRO A 331 -6.93 12.81 5.13
C PRO A 331 -7.07 12.58 3.63
N ARG A 332 -7.08 13.66 2.85
CA ARG A 332 -7.00 13.67 1.39
C ARG A 332 -5.73 14.41 1.00
N TRP A 333 -4.81 13.68 0.40
CA TRP A 333 -3.51 14.22 0.00
C TRP A 333 -3.03 13.52 -1.28
N PRO A 334 -3.14 14.16 -2.46
CA PRO A 334 -2.60 13.62 -3.69
C PRO A 334 -1.07 13.51 -3.63
N LEU A 335 -0.53 12.36 -4.00
CA LEU A 335 0.92 12.14 -3.97
C LEU A 335 1.70 13.11 -4.88
N ALA A 336 1.10 13.52 -5.99
CA ALA A 336 1.69 14.50 -6.92
C ALA A 336 1.98 15.87 -6.28
N GLU A 337 1.34 16.20 -5.14
CA GLU A 337 1.64 17.44 -4.42
C GLU A 337 3.01 17.43 -3.73
N LEU A 338 3.58 16.24 -3.45
CA LEU A 338 4.92 16.14 -2.88
C LEU A 338 6.00 16.68 -3.83
N THR A 339 5.86 16.43 -5.13
CA THR A 339 6.78 16.92 -6.15
C THR A 339 6.69 18.44 -6.32
N ARG A 340 5.50 19.03 -6.15
CA ARG A 340 5.30 20.48 -6.25
C ARG A 340 5.93 21.24 -5.08
N ALA A 341 5.86 20.69 -3.88
CA ALA A 341 6.43 21.29 -2.67
C ALA A 341 7.98 21.24 -2.64
N ALA A 342 8.60 20.38 -3.44
CA ALA A 342 10.07 20.30 -3.52
C ALA A 342 10.68 21.36 -4.46
N ASN A 343 9.87 22.03 -5.29
CA ASN A 343 10.29 23.00 -6.31
C ASN A 343 9.91 24.46 -5.91
N GLY A 344 9.38 24.70 -4.74
CA GLY A 344 9.06 26.02 -4.17
C GLY A 344 9.77 26.22 -2.85
#